data_52488a816d854985f42b07e46e9637db
#
_entry.id   52488a816d854985f42b07e46e9637db
#
_cell.length_a   1.000
_cell.length_b   1.000
_cell.length_c   1.000
_cell.angle_alpha   90.00
_cell.angle_beta   90.00
_cell.angle_gamma   90.00
#
_symmetry.space_group_name_H-M   'P 1'
#
loop_
_entity.id
_entity.type
_entity.pdbx_description
1 polymer ?
#
loop_
_entity_poly.entity_id
_entity_poly.type
_entity_poly.pdbx_seq_one_letter_code
_entity_poly.pdbx_strand_id
1 'polypeptide(L)'
;MKKIIFLAFIATALFVSSCGKDDDNGGGSTSLTGDWYLYSFLNDPDGNGKSWAIPGNCAQKTYWSISDKKIKHEWYYSEGSECKYTPMYYNYTATNGVFDMTVANDSPNGNKGGTASIKYEIKDKELILRFKNKRQQEEIQVLHKKGVDYSYLDPFVGRWIMTKAPVGKTEAIVKEGECLQGTVVSSSIGFTLYLNVPEQNGQCKKTINTYEWVKEGNKYYDVTDPQNKEELALVFSENNTKLSYSTPSDNGLVTIYLTKVK
;
A
#
# COMPACT_ATOMS: atom_id res chain seq x y z
N MET A 1 70.49 1.42 -18.77
CA MET A 1 70.03 0.91 -17.47
C MET A 1 69.19 2.00 -16.84
N LYS A 2 67.84 1.93 -16.98
CA LYS A 2 66.88 2.88 -16.39
C LYS A 2 66.18 2.19 -15.23
N LYS A 3 66.41 2.68 -14.00
CA LYS A 3 65.75 2.21 -12.80
C LYS A 3 64.33 2.83 -12.74
N ILE A 4 63.32 1.96 -12.73
CA ILE A 4 61.93 2.33 -12.52
C ILE A 4 61.64 2.18 -11.03
N ILE A 5 61.34 3.32 -10.38
CA ILE A 5 60.94 3.39 -8.99
C ILE A 5 59.41 3.22 -8.97
N PHE A 6 58.91 2.11 -8.39
CA PHE A 6 57.48 1.92 -8.10
C PHE A 6 57.15 2.70 -6.79
N LEU A 7 56.34 3.76 -6.91
CA LEU A 7 55.71 4.39 -5.78
C LEU A 7 54.43 3.66 -5.46
N ALA A 8 54.41 2.95 -4.33
CA ALA A 8 53.18 2.36 -3.77
C ALA A 8 52.39 3.47 -3.08
N PHE A 9 51.22 3.81 -3.68
CA PHE A 9 50.22 4.62 -3.00
C PHE A 9 49.42 3.76 -2.03
N ILE A 10 49.65 3.93 -0.74
CA ILE A 10 48.81 3.40 0.31
C ILE A 10 47.59 4.34 0.42
N ALA A 11 46.48 3.92 -0.13
CA ALA A 11 45.19 4.56 0.10
C ALA A 11 44.65 4.15 1.47
N THR A 12 44.87 4.99 2.49
CA THR A 12 44.17 4.87 3.76
C THR A 12 42.73 5.29 3.57
N ALA A 13 41.82 4.30 3.50
CA ALA A 13 40.39 4.53 3.58
C ALA A 13 40.02 4.98 5.01
N LEU A 14 39.84 6.30 5.16
CA LEU A 14 39.21 6.85 6.35
C LEU A 14 37.71 6.48 6.31
N PHE A 15 37.31 5.51 7.11
CA PHE A 15 35.93 5.30 7.47
C PHE A 15 35.48 6.49 8.32
N VAL A 16 34.88 7.49 7.67
CA VAL A 16 34.10 8.51 8.36
C VAL A 16 32.81 7.82 8.78
N SER A 17 32.73 7.42 10.06
CA SER A 17 31.46 7.13 10.70
C SER A 17 30.70 8.46 10.80
N SER A 18 29.88 8.73 9.78
CA SER A 18 28.93 9.83 9.81
C SER A 18 27.82 9.47 10.81
N CYS A 19 28.00 9.93 12.05
CA CYS A 19 26.89 10.23 12.92
C CYS A 19 26.13 11.39 12.26
N GLY A 20 25.11 11.08 11.46
CA GLY A 20 24.25 12.09 10.85
C GLY A 20 23.51 12.85 11.94
N LYS A 21 23.91 14.09 12.17
CA LYS A 21 23.02 15.11 12.73
C LYS A 21 21.90 15.34 11.72
N ASP A 22 20.67 15.34 12.22
CA ASP A 22 19.48 15.79 11.51
C ASP A 22 19.71 17.25 11.06
N ASP A 23 20.10 17.43 9.79
CA ASP A 23 20.03 18.74 9.14
C ASP A 23 18.63 18.87 8.52
N ASP A 24 17.77 19.63 9.18
CA ASP A 24 16.52 20.18 8.69
C ASP A 24 16.76 21.01 7.42
N ASN A 25 16.64 20.36 6.26
CA ASN A 25 16.49 21.03 4.98
C ASN A 25 15.40 20.31 4.17
N GLY A 26 14.16 20.80 4.28
CA GLY A 26 13.10 20.80 3.25
C GLY A 26 12.63 19.48 2.61
N GLY A 27 13.04 18.31 3.10
CA GLY A 27 12.63 16.98 2.66
C GLY A 27 12.68 16.05 3.85
N GLY A 28 11.81 16.27 4.85
CA GLY A 28 11.87 15.60 6.14
C GLY A 28 11.85 14.07 6.00
N SER A 29 13.00 13.43 6.23
CA SER A 29 13.09 11.99 6.46
C SER A 29 12.17 11.65 7.62
N THR A 30 11.06 10.98 7.33
CA THR A 30 10.13 10.55 8.38
C THR A 30 10.82 9.48 9.20
N SER A 31 11.15 9.79 10.46
CA SER A 31 11.73 8.82 11.39
C SER A 31 10.87 7.57 11.49
N LEU A 32 11.49 6.40 11.52
CA LEU A 32 10.81 5.12 11.70
C LEU A 32 10.10 5.02 13.05
N THR A 33 10.66 5.64 14.10
CA THR A 33 10.07 5.64 15.44
C THR A 33 8.76 6.43 15.50
N GLY A 34 7.80 5.96 16.28
CA GLY A 34 6.49 6.58 16.50
C GLY A 34 5.32 5.65 16.26
N ASP A 35 4.11 6.22 16.24
CA ASP A 35 2.87 5.47 16.06
C ASP A 35 2.42 5.56 14.60
N TRP A 36 2.23 4.40 13.99
CA TRP A 36 1.85 4.20 12.60
C TRP A 36 0.51 3.48 12.52
N TYR A 37 -0.50 4.07 11.92
CA TYR A 37 -1.86 3.55 11.82
C TYR A 37 -2.13 2.95 10.45
N LEU A 38 -2.84 1.83 10.42
CA LEU A 38 -3.19 1.15 9.18
C LEU A 38 -4.09 2.05 8.31
N TYR A 39 -3.61 2.38 7.11
CA TYR A 39 -4.33 3.18 6.13
C TYR A 39 -4.94 2.32 5.02
N SER A 40 -4.16 1.41 4.45
CA SER A 40 -4.63 0.45 3.45
C SER A 40 -3.84 -0.84 3.54
N PHE A 41 -4.39 -1.92 3.01
CA PHE A 41 -3.72 -3.21 3.01
C PHE A 41 -4.09 -4.03 1.79
N LEU A 42 -3.15 -4.88 1.36
CA LEU A 42 -3.32 -5.91 0.35
C LEU A 42 -3.32 -7.27 1.03
N ASN A 43 -4.39 -8.04 0.85
CA ASN A 43 -4.46 -9.41 1.33
C ASN A 43 -5.36 -10.26 0.43
N ASP A 44 -5.40 -11.56 0.70
CA ASP A 44 -6.29 -12.54 0.06
C ASP A 44 -7.05 -13.32 1.14
N PRO A 45 -8.08 -12.71 1.77
CA PRO A 45 -8.77 -13.32 2.90
C PRO A 45 -9.51 -14.61 2.52
N ASP A 46 -10.05 -14.66 1.30
CA ASP A 46 -10.98 -15.71 0.85
C ASP A 46 -10.31 -16.73 -0.11
N GLY A 47 -9.04 -16.52 -0.48
CA GLY A 47 -8.34 -17.33 -1.48
C GLY A 47 -8.79 -17.08 -2.93
N ASN A 48 -9.51 -15.98 -3.15
CA ASN A 48 -10.07 -15.60 -4.47
C ASN A 48 -9.21 -14.58 -5.23
N GLY A 49 -8.03 -14.31 -4.71
CA GLY A 49 -7.09 -13.33 -5.24
C GLY A 49 -6.84 -12.15 -4.30
N LYS A 50 -5.64 -11.60 -4.40
CA LYS A 50 -5.23 -10.45 -3.60
C LYS A 50 -6.02 -9.21 -3.98
N SER A 51 -6.37 -8.41 -2.99
CA SER A 51 -7.07 -7.14 -3.21
C SER A 51 -6.67 -6.07 -2.21
N TRP A 52 -6.55 -4.84 -2.69
CA TRP A 52 -6.38 -3.67 -1.84
C TRP A 52 -7.70 -3.34 -1.14
N ALA A 53 -7.61 -3.03 0.15
CA ALA A 53 -8.74 -2.60 0.95
C ALA A 53 -8.36 -1.40 1.82
N ILE A 54 -9.31 -0.50 2.05
CA ILE A 54 -9.25 0.49 3.12
C ILE A 54 -9.90 -0.15 4.34
N PRO A 55 -9.22 -0.15 5.50
CA PRO A 55 -9.74 -0.80 6.69
C PRO A 55 -11.05 -0.16 7.16
N GLY A 56 -12.01 -0.97 7.59
CA GLY A 56 -13.24 -0.51 8.23
C GLY A 56 -12.99 0.06 9.64
N ASN A 57 -14.03 0.60 10.27
CA ASN A 57 -13.95 1.39 11.51
C ASN A 57 -13.12 0.75 12.65
N CYS A 58 -13.19 -0.57 12.83
CA CYS A 58 -12.35 -1.25 13.83
C CYS A 58 -10.91 -1.39 13.35
N ALA A 59 -10.72 -1.92 12.16
CA ALA A 59 -9.38 -2.19 11.62
C ALA A 59 -8.55 -0.91 11.42
N GLN A 60 -9.17 0.26 11.22
CA GLN A 60 -8.48 1.56 11.19
C GLN A 60 -7.75 1.90 12.49
N LYS A 61 -8.13 1.28 13.60
CA LYS A 61 -7.46 1.46 14.89
C LYS A 61 -6.18 0.64 15.01
N THR A 62 -5.93 -0.30 14.08
CA THR A 62 -4.71 -1.11 14.04
C THR A 62 -3.50 -0.21 13.91
N TYR A 63 -2.51 -0.40 14.78
CA TYR A 63 -1.31 0.42 14.75
C TYR A 63 -0.07 -0.36 15.16
N TRP A 64 1.07 0.19 14.74
CA TRP A 64 2.42 -0.21 15.09
C TRP A 64 3.09 0.95 15.83
N SER A 65 3.35 0.79 17.12
CA SER A 65 4.15 1.76 17.88
C SER A 65 5.59 1.28 17.89
N ILE A 66 6.46 2.01 17.21
CA ILE A 66 7.86 1.66 17.01
C ILE A 66 8.72 2.58 17.87
N SER A 67 9.49 1.99 18.78
CA SER A 67 10.52 2.65 19.58
C SER A 67 11.90 2.09 19.21
N ASP A 68 12.98 2.52 19.82
CA ASP A 68 14.35 2.11 19.43
C ASP A 68 14.64 0.60 19.47
N LYS A 69 13.93 -0.15 20.32
CA LYS A 69 14.19 -1.59 20.53
C LYS A 69 12.95 -2.46 20.59
N LYS A 70 11.77 -1.84 20.64
CA LYS A 70 10.50 -2.54 20.77
C LYS A 70 9.49 -2.06 19.75
N ILE A 71 8.72 -3.01 19.24
CA ILE A 71 7.51 -2.77 18.47
C ILE A 71 6.35 -3.28 19.31
N LYS A 72 5.34 -2.42 19.48
CA LYS A 72 4.02 -2.79 19.97
C LYS A 72 3.09 -2.76 18.78
N HIS A 73 2.49 -3.89 18.45
CA HIS A 73 1.48 -4.02 17.41
C HIS A 73 0.13 -4.36 18.03
N GLU A 74 -0.89 -3.57 17.77
CA GLU A 74 -2.27 -3.85 18.15
C GLU A 74 -3.11 -4.06 16.90
N TRP A 75 -3.55 -5.30 16.71
CA TRP A 75 -4.44 -5.67 15.62
C TRP A 75 -5.88 -5.55 16.10
N TYR A 76 -6.65 -4.62 15.50
CA TYR A 76 -8.07 -4.43 15.80
C TYR A 76 -8.94 -5.14 14.77
N TYR A 77 -10.01 -5.78 15.26
CA TYR A 77 -10.99 -6.51 14.45
C TYR A 77 -12.39 -6.38 15.03
N SER A 78 -13.42 -6.61 14.20
CA SER A 78 -14.81 -6.62 14.64
C SER A 78 -15.18 -8.03 15.13
N GLU A 79 -15.80 -8.10 16.30
CA GLU A 79 -16.47 -9.30 16.80
C GLU A 79 -17.91 -8.92 17.17
N GLY A 80 -18.88 -9.26 16.30
CA GLY A 80 -20.23 -8.69 16.37
C GLY A 80 -20.22 -7.18 16.16
N SER A 81 -20.78 -6.43 17.11
CA SER A 81 -20.81 -4.96 17.12
C SER A 81 -19.60 -4.32 17.84
N GLU A 82 -18.74 -5.11 18.47
CA GLU A 82 -17.61 -4.62 19.25
C GLU A 82 -16.31 -4.63 18.48
N CYS A 83 -15.45 -3.63 18.76
CA CYS A 83 -14.06 -3.66 18.33
C CYS A 83 -13.20 -4.33 19.40
N LYS A 84 -12.64 -5.48 19.05
CA LYS A 84 -11.63 -6.16 19.89
C LYS A 84 -10.25 -5.96 19.33
N TYR A 85 -9.22 -6.22 20.11
CA TYR A 85 -7.84 -6.13 19.65
C TYR A 85 -6.97 -7.21 20.28
N THR A 86 -5.90 -7.54 19.55
CA THR A 86 -4.86 -8.47 20.00
C THR A 86 -3.53 -7.73 20.04
N PRO A 87 -3.01 -7.38 21.23
CA PRO A 87 -1.71 -6.76 21.35
C PRO A 87 -0.59 -7.80 21.26
N MET A 88 0.48 -7.45 20.52
CA MET A 88 1.71 -8.24 20.43
C MET A 88 2.92 -7.31 20.59
N TYR A 89 3.90 -7.73 21.37
CA TYR A 89 5.13 -6.98 21.61
C TYR A 89 6.31 -7.74 21.04
N TYR A 90 7.21 -7.01 20.40
CA TYR A 90 8.41 -7.58 19.79
C TYR A 90 9.63 -6.80 20.22
N ASN A 91 10.72 -7.53 20.47
CA ASN A 91 12.07 -6.97 20.37
C ASN A 91 12.48 -7.06 18.90
N TYR A 92 13.18 -6.07 18.38
CA TYR A 92 13.53 -6.05 16.96
C TYR A 92 14.90 -5.43 16.70
N THR A 93 15.46 -5.76 15.54
CA THR A 93 16.50 -5.00 14.87
C THR A 93 16.01 -4.58 13.50
N ALA A 94 16.44 -3.41 13.03
CA ALA A 94 16.11 -2.90 11.69
C ALA A 94 17.39 -2.74 10.89
N THR A 95 17.53 -3.53 9.82
CA THR A 95 18.74 -3.52 8.98
C THR A 95 18.33 -3.69 7.53
N ASN A 96 18.84 -2.82 6.65
CA ASN A 96 18.62 -2.92 5.19
C ASN A 96 17.14 -3.09 4.77
N GLY A 97 16.23 -2.34 5.40
CA GLY A 97 14.81 -2.40 5.07
C GLY A 97 14.10 -3.68 5.58
N VAL A 98 14.66 -4.35 6.59
CA VAL A 98 14.07 -5.53 7.21
C VAL A 98 13.99 -5.34 8.72
N PHE A 99 12.82 -5.62 9.28
CA PHE A 99 12.63 -5.86 10.70
C PHE A 99 12.83 -7.34 10.98
N ASP A 100 13.88 -7.68 11.74
CA ASP A 100 14.01 -8.98 12.36
C ASP A 100 13.46 -8.91 13.77
N MET A 101 12.33 -9.56 14.00
CA MET A 101 11.52 -9.43 15.20
C MET A 101 11.49 -10.73 15.99
N THR A 102 11.48 -10.61 17.29
CA THR A 102 11.26 -11.72 18.23
C THR A 102 10.15 -11.35 19.18
N VAL A 103 9.15 -12.22 19.33
CA VAL A 103 8.04 -12.02 20.29
C VAL A 103 8.65 -11.90 21.70
N ALA A 104 8.40 -10.74 22.32
CA ALA A 104 8.97 -10.41 23.61
C ALA A 104 8.38 -11.26 24.75
N ASN A 105 9.15 -11.47 25.83
CA ASN A 105 8.68 -12.24 26.99
C ASN A 105 7.49 -11.61 27.70
N ASP A 106 7.37 -10.29 27.63
CA ASP A 106 6.27 -9.50 28.19
C ASP A 106 5.08 -9.33 27.20
N SER A 107 5.15 -9.96 26.03
CA SER A 107 4.02 -9.94 25.09
C SER A 107 2.81 -10.69 25.67
N PRO A 108 1.62 -10.09 25.68
CA PRO A 108 0.41 -10.78 26.18
C PRO A 108 -0.06 -11.89 25.24
N ASN A 109 0.32 -11.82 23.96
CA ASN A 109 -0.06 -12.79 22.94
C ASN A 109 1.14 -13.23 22.11
N GLY A 110 0.97 -14.32 21.37
CA GLY A 110 2.01 -14.92 20.53
C GLY A 110 2.90 -15.90 21.28
N ASN A 111 3.64 -16.69 20.51
CA ASN A 111 4.61 -17.64 21.04
C ASN A 111 5.88 -16.89 21.43
N LYS A 112 6.14 -16.75 22.72
CA LYS A 112 7.33 -16.06 23.26
C LYS A 112 8.60 -16.65 22.63
N GLY A 113 9.50 -15.79 22.17
CA GLY A 113 10.70 -16.18 21.45
C GLY A 113 10.47 -16.58 19.99
N GLY A 114 9.23 -16.63 19.51
CA GLY A 114 8.93 -16.81 18.09
C GLY A 114 9.47 -15.66 17.26
N THR A 115 10.03 -15.96 16.09
CA THR A 115 10.67 -14.96 15.21
C THR A 115 9.86 -14.68 13.96
N ALA A 116 10.01 -13.48 13.42
CA ALA A 116 9.47 -13.07 12.13
C ALA A 116 10.38 -12.05 11.49
N SER A 117 10.47 -12.07 10.15
CA SER A 117 11.15 -11.04 9.38
C SER A 117 10.13 -10.34 8.47
N ILE A 118 10.07 -9.01 8.55
CA ILE A 118 9.17 -8.17 7.77
C ILE A 118 10.00 -7.17 6.97
N LYS A 119 9.80 -7.14 5.66
CA LYS A 119 10.39 -6.08 4.83
C LYS A 119 9.63 -4.78 5.07
N TYR A 120 10.37 -3.68 5.22
CA TYR A 120 9.78 -2.36 5.34
C TYR A 120 10.45 -1.35 4.41
N GLU A 121 9.68 -0.35 4.03
CA GLU A 121 10.11 0.80 3.24
C GLU A 121 9.40 2.04 3.79
N ILE A 122 10.09 3.18 3.85
CA ILE A 122 9.45 4.48 4.06
C ILE A 122 9.48 5.19 2.72
N LYS A 123 8.29 5.43 2.16
CA LYS A 123 8.10 6.12 0.89
C LYS A 123 7.02 7.18 1.08
N ASP A 124 7.28 8.41 0.64
CA ASP A 124 6.32 9.52 0.74
C ASP A 124 5.72 9.67 2.16
N LYS A 125 6.57 9.54 3.20
CA LYS A 125 6.20 9.56 4.63
C LYS A 125 5.26 8.43 5.06
N GLU A 126 4.95 7.46 4.22
CA GLU A 126 4.22 6.25 4.56
C GLU A 126 5.18 5.12 4.93
N LEU A 127 4.80 4.28 5.89
CA LEU A 127 5.51 3.05 6.20
C LEU A 127 4.81 1.89 5.48
N ILE A 128 5.52 1.24 4.58
CA ILE A 128 5.04 0.09 3.81
C ILE A 128 5.67 -1.15 4.41
N LEU A 129 4.84 -2.08 4.88
CA LEU A 129 5.26 -3.38 5.41
C LEU A 129 4.87 -4.48 4.44
N ARG A 130 5.82 -5.38 4.13
CA ARG A 130 5.60 -6.55 3.27
C ARG A 130 6.00 -7.82 4.02
N PHE A 131 5.07 -8.74 4.17
CA PHE A 131 5.28 -10.00 4.88
C PHE A 131 4.46 -11.14 4.28
N LYS A 132 4.72 -12.36 4.71
CA LYS A 132 3.92 -13.51 4.35
C LYS A 132 3.07 -13.95 5.54
N ASN A 133 1.80 -14.21 5.28
CA ASN A 133 0.91 -14.79 6.28
C ASN A 133 1.19 -16.28 6.52
N LYS A 134 0.43 -16.91 7.41
CA LYS A 134 0.56 -18.34 7.72
C LYS A 134 0.35 -19.26 6.50
N ARG A 135 -0.34 -18.80 5.46
CA ARG A 135 -0.58 -19.51 4.20
C ARG A 135 0.51 -19.25 3.16
N GLN A 136 1.61 -18.56 3.53
CA GLN A 136 2.70 -18.12 2.64
C GLN A 136 2.25 -17.13 1.54
N GLN A 137 1.10 -16.53 1.68
CA GLN A 137 0.61 -15.46 0.81
C GLN A 137 1.22 -14.15 1.25
N GLU A 138 1.62 -13.33 0.29
CA GLU A 138 2.11 -11.98 0.56
C GLU A 138 0.99 -11.08 1.03
N GLU A 139 1.25 -10.36 2.10
CA GLU A 139 0.42 -9.28 2.61
C GLU A 139 1.23 -7.98 2.64
N ILE A 140 0.57 -6.88 2.32
CA ILE A 140 1.17 -5.55 2.35
C ILE A 140 0.30 -4.68 3.24
N GLN A 141 0.91 -3.91 4.12
CA GLN A 141 0.26 -2.86 4.89
C GLN A 141 0.90 -1.53 4.54
N VAL A 142 0.08 -0.52 4.28
CA VAL A 142 0.49 0.88 4.17
C VAL A 142 0.01 1.59 5.40
N LEU A 143 0.92 2.23 6.12
CA LEU A 143 0.63 2.86 7.40
C LEU A 143 0.97 4.34 7.35
N HIS A 144 0.11 5.14 7.97
CA HIS A 144 0.26 6.57 8.14
C HIS A 144 0.72 6.89 9.55
N LYS A 145 1.71 7.77 9.67
CA LYS A 145 2.24 8.21 10.96
C LYS A 145 1.27 9.17 11.62
N LYS A 146 1.04 9.02 12.92
CA LYS A 146 0.22 9.94 13.70
C LYS A 146 0.77 11.37 13.64
N GLY A 147 -0.12 12.32 13.35
CA GLY A 147 0.21 13.75 13.31
C GLY A 147 0.92 14.25 12.04
N VAL A 148 1.11 13.38 11.05
CA VAL A 148 1.61 13.76 9.73
C VAL A 148 0.44 14.13 8.84
N ASP A 149 0.56 15.23 8.08
CA ASP A 149 -0.39 15.60 7.04
C ASP A 149 -0.11 14.77 5.77
N TYR A 150 -1.15 14.12 5.25
CA TYR A 150 -1.12 13.31 4.03
C TYR A 150 -1.95 13.92 2.88
N SER A 151 -2.33 15.20 2.99
CA SER A 151 -3.08 15.92 1.95
C SER A 151 -2.33 16.03 0.61
N TYR A 152 -1.00 15.83 0.63
CA TYR A 152 -0.12 15.85 -0.55
C TYR A 152 -0.12 14.51 -1.33
N LEU A 153 -0.72 13.45 -0.80
CA LEU A 153 -0.79 12.17 -1.52
C LEU A 153 -1.47 12.34 -2.87
N ASP A 154 -1.10 11.49 -3.79
CA ASP A 154 -1.65 11.51 -5.13
C ASP A 154 -3.19 11.48 -5.10
N PRO A 155 -3.86 12.28 -5.92
CA PRO A 155 -5.33 12.29 -6.00
C PRO A 155 -5.96 10.91 -6.22
N PHE A 156 -5.24 9.99 -6.88
CA PHE A 156 -5.72 8.63 -7.12
C PHE A 156 -5.88 7.82 -5.83
N VAL A 157 -5.06 8.09 -4.81
CA VAL A 157 -5.13 7.37 -3.51
C VAL A 157 -6.48 7.57 -2.85
N GLY A 158 -7.12 6.49 -2.44
CA GLY A 158 -8.40 6.48 -1.75
C GLY A 158 -9.43 5.51 -2.34
N ARG A 159 -10.69 5.74 -2.01
CA ARG A 159 -11.80 4.91 -2.49
C ARG A 159 -12.64 5.69 -3.51
N TRP A 160 -12.98 5.03 -4.61
CA TRP A 160 -13.74 5.57 -5.71
C TRP A 160 -14.92 4.65 -6.02
N ILE A 161 -16.10 5.23 -6.24
CA ILE A 161 -17.29 4.48 -6.63
C ILE A 161 -17.64 4.84 -8.08
N MET A 162 -17.89 3.84 -8.88
CA MET A 162 -18.32 3.99 -10.26
C MET A 162 -19.72 4.61 -10.32
N THR A 163 -19.87 5.66 -11.10
CA THR A 163 -21.12 6.38 -11.28
C THR A 163 -21.68 6.24 -12.69
N LYS A 164 -20.81 5.94 -13.68
CA LYS A 164 -21.22 5.61 -15.04
C LYS A 164 -20.31 4.53 -15.61
N ALA A 165 -20.89 3.68 -16.43
CA ALA A 165 -20.18 2.65 -17.18
C ALA A 165 -20.75 2.53 -18.59
N PRO A 166 -19.98 2.08 -19.57
CA PRO A 166 -20.49 1.80 -20.91
C PRO A 166 -21.38 0.56 -20.88
N VAL A 167 -22.51 0.64 -21.57
CA VAL A 167 -23.42 -0.48 -21.85
C VAL A 167 -23.64 -0.52 -23.36
N GLY A 168 -22.96 -1.45 -24.04
CA GLY A 168 -22.92 -1.46 -25.50
C GLY A 168 -22.29 -0.17 -26.06
N LYS A 169 -23.05 0.60 -26.83
CA LYS A 169 -22.58 1.88 -27.43
C LYS A 169 -22.99 3.12 -26.65
N THR A 170 -23.63 2.97 -25.50
CA THR A 170 -24.16 4.07 -24.68
C THR A 170 -23.54 4.04 -23.28
N GLU A 171 -23.53 5.17 -22.60
CA GLU A 171 -23.19 5.25 -21.18
C GLU A 171 -24.46 5.03 -20.34
N ALA A 172 -24.38 4.18 -19.34
CA ALA A 172 -25.42 3.99 -18.32
C ALA A 172 -24.99 4.57 -16.99
N ILE A 173 -25.92 5.16 -16.26
CA ILE A 173 -25.74 5.54 -14.86
C ILE A 173 -25.74 4.27 -14.04
N VAL A 174 -24.71 4.07 -13.23
CA VAL A 174 -24.59 2.94 -12.31
C VAL A 174 -25.18 3.31 -10.96
N LYS A 175 -26.18 2.57 -10.51
CA LYS A 175 -26.79 2.75 -9.19
C LYS A 175 -26.27 1.72 -8.20
N GLU A 176 -26.34 2.08 -6.92
CA GLU A 176 -25.97 1.17 -5.84
C GLU A 176 -26.84 -0.10 -5.87
N GLY A 177 -26.22 -1.26 -5.75
CA GLY A 177 -26.91 -2.56 -5.77
C GLY A 177 -27.18 -3.14 -7.15
N GLU A 178 -26.93 -2.40 -8.24
CA GLU A 178 -27.08 -2.93 -9.61
C GLU A 178 -25.81 -3.68 -10.06
N CYS A 179 -25.99 -4.62 -11.00
CA CYS A 179 -24.86 -5.10 -11.79
C CYS A 179 -24.22 -3.91 -12.52
N LEU A 180 -22.93 -3.97 -12.78
CA LEU A 180 -22.05 -2.87 -13.23
C LEU A 180 -21.58 -1.93 -12.11
N GLN A 181 -22.07 -2.08 -10.89
CA GLN A 181 -21.48 -1.34 -9.78
C GLN A 181 -20.01 -1.72 -9.63
N GLY A 182 -19.14 -0.73 -9.69
CA GLY A 182 -17.70 -0.90 -9.51
C GLY A 182 -17.17 0.01 -8.40
N THR A 183 -16.10 -0.45 -7.78
CA THR A 183 -15.33 0.31 -6.80
C THR A 183 -13.86 0.18 -7.10
N VAL A 184 -13.13 1.29 -7.08
CA VAL A 184 -11.67 1.28 -7.08
C VAL A 184 -11.20 1.61 -5.67
N VAL A 185 -10.30 0.81 -5.14
CA VAL A 185 -9.56 1.09 -3.90
C VAL A 185 -8.09 1.24 -4.28
N SER A 186 -7.55 2.43 -4.10
CA SER A 186 -6.16 2.75 -4.44
C SER A 186 -5.37 3.14 -3.21
N SER A 187 -4.20 2.54 -3.06
CA SER A 187 -3.11 2.93 -2.17
C SER A 187 -2.05 3.69 -2.94
N SER A 188 -0.99 4.13 -2.29
CA SER A 188 0.16 4.80 -2.92
C SER A 188 0.99 3.90 -3.85
N ILE A 189 0.80 2.59 -3.80
CA ILE A 189 1.61 1.61 -4.55
C ILE A 189 0.79 0.62 -5.38
N GLY A 190 -0.52 0.61 -5.25
CA GLY A 190 -1.37 -0.31 -6.01
C GLY A 190 -2.84 0.02 -5.88
N PHE A 191 -3.66 -0.56 -6.73
CA PHE A 191 -5.11 -0.43 -6.67
C PHE A 191 -5.82 -1.73 -7.01
N THR A 192 -7.06 -1.84 -6.57
CA THR A 192 -7.96 -2.93 -6.95
C THR A 192 -9.22 -2.36 -7.55
N LEU A 193 -9.59 -2.88 -8.70
CA LEU A 193 -10.87 -2.65 -9.35
C LEU A 193 -11.81 -3.81 -9.03
N TYR A 194 -12.85 -3.53 -8.28
CA TYR A 194 -13.96 -4.44 -8.02
C TYR A 194 -15.07 -4.13 -9.01
N LEU A 195 -15.51 -5.11 -9.78
CA LEU A 195 -16.62 -4.98 -10.72
C LEU A 195 -17.66 -6.06 -10.47
N ASN A 196 -18.93 -5.70 -10.54
CA ASN A 196 -20.02 -6.65 -10.64
C ASN A 196 -20.45 -6.71 -12.11
N VAL A 197 -20.18 -7.81 -12.76
CA VAL A 197 -20.49 -8.00 -14.19
C VAL A 197 -21.79 -8.82 -14.32
N PRO A 198 -22.78 -8.37 -15.13
CA PRO A 198 -23.99 -9.15 -15.34
C PRO A 198 -23.69 -10.45 -16.09
N GLU A 199 -24.23 -11.56 -15.61
CA GLU A 199 -24.19 -12.85 -16.27
C GLU A 199 -25.47 -13.11 -17.07
N GLN A 200 -25.42 -14.08 -17.99
CA GLN A 200 -26.58 -14.45 -18.84
C GLN A 200 -27.79 -14.93 -18.03
N ASN A 201 -27.58 -15.46 -16.83
CA ASN A 201 -28.61 -15.89 -15.90
C ASN A 201 -29.28 -14.79 -15.09
N GLY A 202 -28.90 -13.52 -15.33
CA GLY A 202 -29.38 -12.34 -14.60
C GLY A 202 -28.71 -12.11 -13.23
N GLN A 203 -27.74 -12.94 -12.85
CA GLN A 203 -26.94 -12.76 -11.65
C GLN A 203 -25.76 -11.84 -11.92
N CYS A 204 -25.16 -11.27 -10.86
CA CYS A 204 -23.94 -10.50 -10.97
C CYS A 204 -22.74 -11.33 -10.52
N LYS A 205 -21.74 -11.45 -11.36
CA LYS A 205 -20.45 -12.02 -10.99
C LYS A 205 -19.51 -10.93 -10.54
N LYS A 206 -18.98 -11.06 -9.32
CA LYS A 206 -17.93 -10.18 -8.82
C LYS A 206 -16.59 -10.56 -9.45
N THR A 207 -15.92 -9.59 -10.05
CA THR A 207 -14.53 -9.70 -10.51
C THR A 207 -13.65 -8.80 -9.69
N ILE A 208 -12.40 -9.23 -9.45
CA ILE A 208 -11.40 -8.52 -8.67
C ILE A 208 -10.13 -8.48 -9.52
N ASN A 209 -9.73 -7.28 -9.90
CA ASN A 209 -8.50 -7.07 -10.65
C ASN A 209 -7.60 -6.15 -9.83
N THR A 210 -6.41 -6.62 -9.50
CA THR A 210 -5.44 -5.90 -8.66
C THR A 210 -4.20 -5.58 -9.46
N TYR A 211 -3.75 -4.34 -9.33
CA TYR A 211 -2.67 -3.75 -10.09
C TYR A 211 -1.69 -3.03 -9.17
N GLU A 212 -0.43 -2.97 -9.58
CA GLU A 212 0.57 -2.04 -9.04
C GLU A 212 0.67 -0.84 -9.98
N TRP A 213 0.87 0.36 -9.43
CA TRP A 213 0.97 1.56 -10.24
C TRP A 213 2.11 2.47 -9.81
N VAL A 214 2.60 3.23 -10.78
CA VAL A 214 3.54 4.33 -10.55
C VAL A 214 3.10 5.57 -11.31
N LYS A 215 3.52 6.73 -10.83
CA LYS A 215 3.32 8.01 -11.50
C LYS A 215 4.66 8.55 -11.99
N GLU A 216 4.70 8.98 -13.24
CA GLU A 216 5.85 9.65 -13.84
C GLU A 216 5.39 10.95 -14.50
N GLY A 217 5.79 12.07 -13.94
CA GLY A 217 5.25 13.38 -14.30
C GLY A 217 3.73 13.44 -14.07
N ASN A 218 2.96 13.65 -15.13
CA ASN A 218 1.49 13.70 -15.06
C ASN A 218 0.81 12.41 -15.54
N LYS A 219 1.57 11.35 -15.79
CA LYS A 219 1.06 10.09 -16.31
C LYS A 219 1.12 9.00 -15.26
N TYR A 220 0.16 8.09 -15.32
CA TYR A 220 0.05 6.92 -14.46
C TYR A 220 0.32 5.66 -15.29
N TYR A 221 0.97 4.69 -14.69
CA TYR A 221 1.32 3.45 -15.37
C TYR A 221 1.02 2.25 -14.48
N ASP A 222 0.43 1.21 -15.08
CA ASP A 222 0.40 -0.13 -14.53
C ASP A 222 1.81 -0.73 -14.65
N VAL A 223 2.32 -1.26 -13.55
CA VAL A 223 3.62 -1.93 -13.44
C VAL A 223 3.49 -3.30 -12.80
N THR A 224 2.29 -3.87 -12.79
CA THR A 224 1.99 -5.22 -12.27
C THR A 224 2.85 -6.28 -12.96
N ASP A 225 3.02 -6.16 -14.27
CA ASP A 225 4.05 -6.89 -15.02
C ASP A 225 5.28 -6.00 -15.19
N PRO A 226 6.42 -6.30 -14.52
CA PRO A 226 7.62 -5.48 -14.62
C PRO A 226 8.21 -5.38 -16.04
N GLN A 227 7.83 -6.30 -16.94
CA GLN A 227 8.29 -6.33 -18.33
C GLN A 227 7.36 -5.55 -19.27
N ASN A 228 6.15 -5.25 -18.84
CA ASN A 228 5.14 -4.60 -19.66
C ASN A 228 4.49 -3.44 -18.88
N LYS A 229 5.04 -2.24 -19.09
CA LYS A 229 4.54 -1.02 -18.47
C LYS A 229 3.45 -0.40 -19.35
N GLU A 230 2.23 -0.34 -18.87
CA GLU A 230 1.08 0.18 -19.60
C GLU A 230 0.58 1.51 -19.02
N GLU A 231 0.30 2.48 -19.89
CA GLU A 231 -0.24 3.78 -19.45
C GLU A 231 -1.70 3.62 -19.00
N LEU A 232 -1.99 4.03 -17.77
CA LEU A 232 -3.33 4.14 -17.23
C LEU A 232 -3.92 5.50 -17.60
N ALA A 233 -4.90 5.52 -18.50
CA ALA A 233 -5.54 6.76 -18.93
C ALA A 233 -6.49 7.30 -17.84
N LEU A 234 -5.91 7.91 -16.79
CA LEU A 234 -6.62 8.52 -15.67
C LEU A 234 -6.77 10.02 -15.89
N VAL A 235 -7.99 10.55 -15.84
CA VAL A 235 -8.26 11.98 -15.94
C VAL A 235 -9.07 12.43 -14.73
N PHE A 236 -8.49 13.35 -13.94
CA PHE A 236 -9.13 13.91 -12.74
C PHE A 236 -9.83 15.22 -13.06
N SER A 237 -10.97 15.47 -12.44
CA SER A 237 -11.76 16.70 -12.55
C SER A 237 -12.45 17.06 -11.23
N GLU A 238 -13.12 18.21 -11.19
CA GLU A 238 -13.84 18.71 -10.02
C GLU A 238 -13.00 18.69 -8.74
N ASN A 239 -11.82 19.31 -8.76
CA ASN A 239 -10.87 19.32 -7.64
C ASN A 239 -10.48 17.91 -7.16
N ASN A 240 -10.23 16.99 -8.11
CA ASN A 240 -9.83 15.60 -7.85
C ASN A 240 -10.91 14.78 -7.11
N THR A 241 -12.17 15.14 -7.22
CA THR A 241 -13.29 14.36 -6.67
C THR A 241 -13.95 13.46 -7.70
N LYS A 242 -13.66 13.70 -9.00
CA LYS A 242 -14.11 12.87 -10.12
C LYS A 242 -12.90 12.30 -10.85
N LEU A 243 -13.05 11.08 -11.34
CA LEU A 243 -12.05 10.36 -12.12
C LEU A 243 -12.73 9.68 -13.30
N SER A 244 -12.17 9.82 -14.50
CA SER A 244 -12.44 8.93 -15.62
C SER A 244 -11.22 8.04 -15.85
N TYR A 245 -11.48 6.76 -16.08
CA TYR A 245 -10.47 5.76 -16.42
C TYR A 245 -10.85 5.08 -17.72
N SER A 246 -9.97 5.14 -18.70
CA SER A 246 -10.17 4.55 -20.02
C SER A 246 -9.23 3.36 -20.22
N THR A 247 -9.78 2.25 -20.68
CA THR A 247 -9.03 1.01 -20.96
C THR A 247 -9.45 0.44 -22.31
N PRO A 248 -8.53 -0.20 -23.07
CA PRO A 248 -8.88 -0.94 -24.27
C PRO A 248 -9.83 -2.11 -23.98
N SER A 249 -10.71 -2.38 -24.91
CA SER A 249 -11.59 -3.57 -24.92
C SER A 249 -11.72 -4.09 -26.35
N ASP A 250 -12.30 -5.30 -26.52
CA ASP A 250 -12.54 -5.89 -27.84
C ASP A 250 -13.40 -5.00 -28.76
N ASN A 251 -14.21 -4.13 -28.18
CA ASN A 251 -15.10 -3.23 -28.89
C ASN A 251 -14.59 -1.75 -28.99
N GLY A 252 -13.30 -1.53 -28.69
CA GLY A 252 -12.67 -0.21 -28.67
C GLY A 252 -12.38 0.28 -27.24
N LEU A 253 -12.22 1.61 -27.10
CA LEU A 253 -11.91 2.21 -25.80
C LEU A 253 -13.15 2.26 -24.92
N VAL A 254 -13.03 1.73 -23.70
CA VAL A 254 -14.07 1.76 -22.68
C VAL A 254 -13.68 2.77 -21.60
N THR A 255 -14.58 3.72 -21.30
CA THR A 255 -14.35 4.71 -20.24
C THR A 255 -15.37 4.52 -19.12
N ILE A 256 -14.87 4.40 -17.90
CA ILE A 256 -15.67 4.40 -16.68
C ILE A 256 -15.48 5.71 -15.91
N TYR A 257 -16.51 6.14 -15.22
CA TYR A 257 -16.51 7.38 -14.44
C TYR A 257 -16.74 7.08 -12.97
N LEU A 258 -15.88 7.65 -12.12
CA LEU A 258 -15.85 7.37 -10.70
C LEU A 258 -15.95 8.68 -9.90
N THR A 259 -16.49 8.56 -8.70
CA THR A 259 -16.54 9.64 -7.72
C THR A 259 -15.79 9.20 -6.46
N LYS A 260 -14.94 10.10 -5.93
CA LYS A 260 -14.18 9.85 -4.70
C LYS A 260 -15.13 9.80 -3.50
N VAL A 261 -14.96 8.80 -2.66
CA VAL A 261 -15.67 8.68 -1.37
C VAL A 261 -14.82 9.37 -0.31
N LYS A 262 -15.47 10.18 0.51
CA LYS A 262 -14.85 10.85 1.65
C LYS A 262 -14.68 9.91 2.84
#